data_e5420127f4c56b583dd8ee43fc473cf3
#
_entry.id   e5420127f4c56b583dd8ee43fc473cf3
#
_cell.length_a   1.000
_cell.length_b   1.000
_cell.length_c   1.000
_cell.angle_alpha   90.00
_cell.angle_beta   90.00
_cell.angle_gamma   90.00
#
_symmetry.space_group_name_H-M   'P 1'
#
loop_
_entity.id
_entity.type
_entity.pdbx_description
1 polymer ?
#
loop_
_entity_poly.entity_id
_entity_poly.type
_entity_poly.pdbx_seq_one_letter_code
_entity_poly.pdbx_strand_id
1 'polypeptide(L)'
;MSGVTRWLALTLAVAVVAHLGSVWAAPYLLMRVATERLQMGGEVRVNTMQQPNRVTEAARAVVRPSPDLAYSICTFDLSQGPLHLRAAAWDDYMSLSVFAANSDVVFVRNDRQSAGAIEITLALDGQRTPDGREVVISPSQTGIALVRRLAPDQARFNAATVAAAGDICAPAS
;
A
#
# COMPACT_ATOMS: atom_id res chain seq x y z
N MET A 1 -11.45 -45.01 -23.75
CA MET A 1 -10.36 -44.01 -23.69
C MET A 1 -9.05 -44.76 -23.51
N SER A 2 -8.06 -44.50 -24.34
CA SER A 2 -6.73 -45.10 -24.20
C SER A 2 -6.05 -44.62 -22.92
N GLY A 3 -5.09 -45.40 -22.38
CA GLY A 3 -4.36 -44.99 -21.17
C GLY A 3 -3.71 -43.62 -21.34
N VAL A 4 -3.19 -43.31 -22.51
CA VAL A 4 -2.60 -42.01 -22.87
C VAL A 4 -3.61 -40.85 -22.73
N THR A 5 -4.85 -41.03 -23.22
CA THR A 5 -5.89 -39.99 -23.11
C THR A 5 -6.25 -39.66 -21.66
N ARG A 6 -6.27 -40.68 -20.80
CA ARG A 6 -6.52 -40.47 -19.34
C ARG A 6 -5.40 -39.69 -18.69
N TRP A 7 -4.15 -40.02 -18.99
CA TRP A 7 -2.99 -39.29 -18.46
C TRP A 7 -2.94 -37.85 -18.96
N LEU A 8 -3.20 -37.60 -20.24
CA LEU A 8 -3.29 -36.25 -20.79
C LEU A 8 -4.40 -35.42 -20.10
N ALA A 9 -5.57 -36.02 -19.93
CA ALA A 9 -6.67 -35.34 -19.27
C ALA A 9 -6.35 -35.02 -17.80
N LEU A 10 -5.71 -35.94 -17.07
CA LEU A 10 -5.28 -35.70 -15.70
C LEU A 10 -4.22 -34.62 -15.61
N THR A 11 -3.20 -34.66 -16.47
CA THR A 11 -2.15 -33.62 -16.52
C THR A 11 -2.75 -32.25 -16.81
N LEU A 12 -3.67 -32.16 -17.76
CA LEU A 12 -4.34 -30.89 -18.07
C LEU A 12 -5.17 -30.39 -16.88
N ALA A 13 -5.92 -31.26 -16.23
CA ALA A 13 -6.71 -30.89 -15.05
C ALA A 13 -5.81 -30.35 -13.91
N VAL A 14 -4.71 -31.05 -13.61
CA VAL A 14 -3.73 -30.61 -12.61
C VAL A 14 -3.11 -29.28 -13.00
N ALA A 15 -2.73 -29.11 -14.26
CA ALA A 15 -2.15 -27.85 -14.76
C ALA A 15 -3.12 -26.67 -14.61
N VAL A 16 -4.40 -26.87 -14.94
CA VAL A 16 -5.44 -25.84 -14.78
C VAL A 16 -5.62 -25.48 -13.30
N VAL A 17 -5.75 -26.46 -12.41
CA VAL A 17 -5.90 -26.22 -10.98
C VAL A 17 -4.69 -25.50 -10.39
N ALA A 18 -3.48 -25.93 -10.74
CA ALA A 18 -2.25 -25.31 -10.30
C ALA A 18 -2.14 -23.86 -10.82
N HIS A 19 -2.50 -23.62 -12.07
CA HIS A 19 -2.48 -22.28 -12.68
C HIS A 19 -3.46 -21.34 -11.97
N LEU A 20 -4.71 -21.74 -11.82
CA LEU A 20 -5.74 -20.93 -11.15
C LEU A 20 -5.38 -20.67 -9.69
N GLY A 21 -4.88 -21.69 -8.99
CA GLY A 21 -4.38 -21.54 -7.61
C GLY A 21 -3.22 -20.56 -7.49
N SER A 22 -2.27 -20.61 -8.43
CA SER A 22 -1.13 -19.70 -8.48
C SER A 22 -1.56 -18.26 -8.77
N VAL A 23 -2.46 -18.05 -9.74
CA VAL A 23 -2.99 -16.72 -10.07
C VAL A 23 -3.73 -16.11 -8.88
N TRP A 24 -4.50 -16.91 -8.15
CA TRP A 24 -5.22 -16.45 -6.95
C TRP A 24 -4.27 -16.16 -5.79
N ALA A 25 -3.26 -16.99 -5.54
CA ALA A 25 -2.38 -16.86 -4.38
C ALA A 25 -1.27 -15.81 -4.57
N ALA A 26 -0.80 -15.59 -5.80
CA ALA A 26 0.35 -14.73 -6.08
C ALA A 26 0.24 -13.31 -5.52
N PRO A 27 -0.88 -12.56 -5.67
CA PRO A 27 -0.97 -11.21 -5.15
C PRO A 27 -0.87 -11.15 -3.62
N TYR A 28 -1.48 -12.08 -2.91
CA TYR A 28 -1.37 -12.17 -1.44
C TYR A 28 0.06 -12.46 -0.99
N LEU A 29 0.73 -13.38 -1.68
CA LEU A 29 2.12 -13.73 -1.37
C LEU A 29 3.06 -12.55 -1.63
N LEU A 30 2.87 -11.84 -2.73
CA LEU A 30 3.65 -10.64 -3.07
C LEU A 30 3.44 -9.54 -2.04
N MET A 31 2.20 -9.25 -1.62
CA MET A 31 1.92 -8.25 -0.59
C MET A 31 2.50 -8.64 0.76
N ARG A 32 2.42 -9.91 1.14
CA ARG A 32 3.06 -10.40 2.37
C ARG A 32 4.57 -10.19 2.34
N VAL A 33 5.23 -10.61 1.27
CA VAL A 33 6.70 -10.41 1.09
C VAL A 33 7.04 -8.91 1.07
N ALA A 34 6.22 -8.07 0.42
CA ALA A 34 6.43 -6.63 0.41
C ALA A 34 6.35 -6.04 1.82
N THR A 35 5.31 -6.39 2.58
CA THR A 35 5.14 -5.95 3.96
C THR A 35 6.29 -6.40 4.86
N GLU A 36 6.68 -7.67 4.78
CA GLU A 36 7.81 -8.21 5.55
C GLU A 36 9.13 -7.50 5.21
N ARG A 37 9.41 -7.25 3.93
CA ARG A 37 10.63 -6.53 3.51
C ARG A 37 10.64 -5.07 3.94
N LEU A 38 9.50 -4.41 3.90
CA LEU A 38 9.38 -3.05 4.42
C LEU A 38 9.62 -3.03 5.95
N GLN A 39 9.18 -4.07 6.67
CA GLN A 39 9.38 -4.20 8.11
C GLN A 39 10.82 -4.59 8.51
N MET A 40 11.54 -5.34 7.70
CA MET A 40 12.93 -5.75 7.99
C MET A 40 13.98 -4.63 7.77
N GLY A 41 13.61 -3.56 7.09
CA GLY A 41 14.51 -2.41 6.82
C GLY A 41 14.73 -1.46 8.01
N GLY A 42 14.18 -1.75 9.19
CA GLY A 42 14.25 -0.93 10.40
C GLY A 42 13.02 -1.18 11.29
N GLU A 43 12.90 -0.45 12.39
CA GLU A 43 11.74 -0.52 13.31
C GLU A 43 10.43 -0.04 12.65
N VAL A 44 9.93 -0.80 11.67
CA VAL A 44 8.65 -0.47 11.02
C VAL A 44 7.50 -0.79 11.98
N ARG A 45 6.91 0.23 12.52
CA ARG A 45 5.73 0.11 13.37
C ARG A 45 4.49 0.03 12.49
N VAL A 46 3.69 -1.01 12.71
CA VAL A 46 2.34 -1.09 12.14
C VAL A 46 1.51 0.12 12.58
N ASN A 47 0.65 0.61 11.71
CA ASN A 47 -0.21 1.78 11.96
C ASN A 47 0.58 3.06 12.27
N THR A 48 1.76 3.20 11.69
CA THR A 48 2.60 4.39 11.83
C THR A 48 3.16 4.80 10.47
N MET A 49 3.06 6.08 10.14
CA MET A 49 3.64 6.60 8.91
C MET A 49 5.17 6.66 9.01
N GLN A 50 5.84 6.19 7.99
CA GLN A 50 7.29 6.13 7.93
C GLN A 50 7.80 6.74 6.64
N GLN A 51 8.93 7.39 6.72
CA GLN A 51 9.58 8.09 5.63
C GLN A 51 10.94 7.43 5.34
N PRO A 52 11.03 6.58 4.30
CA PRO A 52 12.30 6.01 3.91
C PRO A 52 13.23 7.11 3.35
N ASN A 53 14.53 6.83 3.43
CA ASN A 53 15.54 7.66 2.79
C ASN A 53 15.29 7.78 1.27
N ARG A 54 15.91 8.80 0.65
CA ARG A 54 15.83 8.98 -0.80
C ARG A 54 16.24 7.71 -1.52
N VAL A 55 15.45 7.37 -2.52
CA VAL A 55 15.66 6.20 -3.36
C VAL A 55 17.00 6.31 -4.09
N THR A 56 17.77 5.24 -4.04
CA THR A 56 19.01 5.08 -4.80
C THR A 56 18.85 3.98 -5.85
N GLU A 57 19.80 3.85 -6.77
CA GLU A 57 19.82 2.77 -7.76
C GLU A 57 19.85 1.37 -7.14
N ALA A 58 20.34 1.25 -5.90
CA ALA A 58 20.38 0.00 -5.13
C ALA A 58 19.03 -0.36 -4.48
N ALA A 59 18.07 0.56 -4.44
CA ALA A 59 16.77 0.34 -3.80
C ALA A 59 15.89 -0.60 -4.66
N ARG A 60 15.94 -1.90 -4.37
CA ARG A 60 15.21 -2.97 -5.09
C ARG A 60 14.55 -3.97 -4.14
N ALA A 61 14.22 -3.52 -2.92
CA ALA A 61 13.73 -4.43 -1.88
C ALA A 61 12.38 -5.06 -2.22
N VAL A 62 11.46 -4.30 -2.81
CA VAL A 62 10.10 -4.75 -3.18
C VAL A 62 9.89 -4.60 -4.68
N VAL A 63 9.88 -3.36 -5.16
CA VAL A 63 9.81 -2.97 -6.57
C VAL A 63 10.87 -1.89 -6.78
N ARG A 64 11.18 -1.58 -8.02
CA ARG A 64 12.07 -0.45 -8.32
C ARG A 64 11.30 0.86 -8.15
N PRO A 65 11.49 1.60 -7.05
CA PRO A 65 10.80 2.87 -6.86
C PRO A 65 11.39 3.95 -7.79
N SER A 66 10.60 5.00 -8.05
CA SER A 66 11.09 6.14 -8.83
C SER A 66 12.06 6.97 -8.01
N PRO A 67 13.23 7.36 -8.55
CA PRO A 67 14.18 8.22 -7.86
C PRO A 67 13.68 9.68 -7.73
N ASP A 68 12.67 10.06 -8.53
CA ASP A 68 12.10 11.41 -8.55
C ASP A 68 10.94 11.58 -7.54
N LEU A 69 10.67 10.55 -6.74
CA LEU A 69 9.58 10.58 -5.75
C LEU A 69 10.11 10.40 -4.33
N ALA A 70 9.62 11.23 -3.42
CA ALA A 70 9.66 10.96 -1.99
C ALA A 70 8.44 10.14 -1.57
N TYR A 71 8.65 9.19 -0.68
CA TYR A 71 7.65 8.25 -0.23
C TYR A 71 7.39 8.38 1.27
N SER A 72 6.12 8.26 1.69
CA SER A 72 5.75 7.91 3.05
C SER A 72 4.91 6.64 3.00
N ILE A 73 5.21 5.68 3.88
CA ILE A 73 4.64 4.33 3.84
C ILE A 73 4.07 4.00 5.20
N CYS A 74 2.86 3.46 5.23
CA CYS A 74 2.26 2.86 6.41
C CYS A 74 1.81 1.43 6.09
N THR A 75 2.37 0.44 6.76
CA THR A 75 1.79 -0.89 6.83
C THR A 75 0.68 -0.86 7.86
N PHE A 76 -0.54 -1.13 7.47
CA PHE A 76 -1.68 -1.02 8.36
C PHE A 76 -2.26 -2.37 8.79
N ASP A 77 -2.84 -2.37 10.00
CA ASP A 77 -3.67 -3.44 10.54
C ASP A 77 -4.90 -2.82 11.22
N LEU A 78 -6.09 -3.16 10.71
CA LEU A 78 -7.39 -2.67 11.16
C LEU A 78 -8.02 -3.55 12.24
N SER A 79 -7.31 -4.55 12.78
CA SER A 79 -7.86 -5.47 13.80
C SER A 79 -8.27 -4.76 15.08
N GLN A 80 -7.62 -3.64 15.41
CA GLN A 80 -7.89 -2.86 16.62
C GLN A 80 -8.86 -1.69 16.39
N GLY A 81 -9.31 -1.48 15.16
CA GLY A 81 -10.23 -0.41 14.80
C GLY A 81 -9.83 0.36 13.55
N PRO A 82 -10.61 1.38 13.18
CA PRO A 82 -10.34 2.21 12.01
C PRO A 82 -9.09 3.07 12.20
N LEU A 83 -8.49 3.49 11.08
CA LEU A 83 -7.31 4.33 11.05
C LEU A 83 -7.59 5.67 10.38
N HIS A 84 -7.04 6.73 10.95
CA HIS A 84 -6.90 8.02 10.30
C HIS A 84 -5.65 7.99 9.40
N LEU A 85 -5.84 8.17 8.11
CA LEU A 85 -4.79 8.36 7.13
C LEU A 85 -4.82 9.80 6.62
N ARG A 86 -3.67 10.47 6.70
CA ARG A 86 -3.50 11.83 6.19
C ARG A 86 -2.20 11.92 5.41
N ALA A 87 -2.27 12.45 4.20
CA ALA A 87 -1.13 12.96 3.44
C ALA A 87 -1.15 14.49 3.56
N ALA A 88 -0.13 15.05 4.20
CA ALA A 88 0.01 16.51 4.34
C ALA A 88 0.18 17.18 2.99
N ALA A 89 -0.34 18.40 2.85
CA ALA A 89 -0.29 19.17 1.60
C ALA A 89 1.13 19.30 1.04
N TRP A 90 1.23 19.30 -0.25
CA TRP A 90 2.45 19.50 -1.02
C TRP A 90 2.19 20.50 -2.15
N ASP A 91 3.19 21.27 -2.54
CA ASP A 91 3.08 22.33 -3.56
C ASP A 91 3.25 21.85 -5.00
N ASP A 92 3.33 20.51 -5.19
CA ASP A 92 3.51 19.85 -6.48
C ASP A 92 2.73 18.52 -6.47
N TYR A 93 2.97 17.64 -7.45
CA TYR A 93 2.31 16.34 -7.50
C TYR A 93 2.43 15.59 -6.18
N MET A 94 1.29 15.20 -5.66
CA MET A 94 1.12 14.35 -4.48
C MET A 94 0.01 13.34 -4.71
N SER A 95 0.15 12.14 -4.15
CA SER A 95 -0.93 11.15 -4.13
C SER A 95 -0.91 10.33 -2.85
N LEU A 96 -2.10 9.98 -2.36
CA LEU A 96 -2.32 8.94 -1.35
C LEU A 96 -2.98 7.75 -2.03
N SER A 97 -2.39 6.57 -1.87
CA SER A 97 -2.92 5.30 -2.37
C SER A 97 -3.00 4.29 -1.24
N VAL A 98 -4.08 3.50 -1.20
CA VAL A 98 -4.27 2.41 -0.24
C VAL A 98 -4.43 1.10 -1.00
N PHE A 99 -3.65 0.11 -0.61
CA PHE A 99 -3.60 -1.22 -1.22
C PHE A 99 -4.04 -2.27 -0.20
N ALA A 100 -4.96 -3.14 -0.60
CA ALA A 100 -5.39 -4.29 0.18
C ALA A 100 -4.34 -5.41 0.21
N ALA A 101 -4.56 -6.43 1.04
CA ALA A 101 -3.66 -7.58 1.15
C ALA A 101 -3.49 -8.40 -0.13
N ASN A 102 -4.41 -8.27 -1.09
CA ASN A 102 -4.38 -8.89 -2.41
C ASN A 102 -3.84 -7.96 -3.51
N SER A 103 -3.19 -6.85 -3.15
CA SER A 103 -2.67 -5.81 -4.04
C SER A 103 -3.73 -4.94 -4.73
N ASP A 104 -5.01 -5.14 -4.48
CA ASP A 104 -6.07 -4.28 -5.04
C ASP A 104 -5.92 -2.85 -4.53
N VAL A 105 -6.13 -1.88 -5.44
CA VAL A 105 -6.18 -0.47 -5.08
C VAL A 105 -7.55 -0.17 -4.48
N VAL A 106 -7.59 0.04 -3.17
CA VAL A 106 -8.83 0.35 -2.42
C VAL A 106 -9.18 1.83 -2.54
N PHE A 107 -8.17 2.68 -2.56
CA PHE A 107 -8.32 4.13 -2.63
C PHE A 107 -7.12 4.76 -3.34
N VAL A 108 -7.38 5.77 -4.15
CA VAL A 108 -6.35 6.64 -4.71
C VAL A 108 -6.91 8.05 -4.89
N ARG A 109 -6.16 9.04 -4.43
CA ARG A 109 -6.43 10.46 -4.65
C ARG A 109 -5.13 11.22 -4.84
N ASN A 110 -5.15 12.23 -5.68
CA ASN A 110 -4.00 13.09 -5.94
C ASN A 110 -4.32 14.57 -5.67
N ASP A 111 -3.31 15.43 -5.80
CA ASP A 111 -3.36 16.87 -5.63
C ASP A 111 -4.44 17.54 -6.48
N ARG A 112 -4.70 17.06 -7.70
CA ARG A 112 -5.74 17.62 -8.60
C ARG A 112 -7.17 17.36 -8.12
N GLN A 113 -7.35 16.38 -7.25
CA GLN A 113 -8.67 15.98 -6.71
C GLN A 113 -8.88 16.53 -5.29
N SER A 114 -7.87 17.16 -4.69
CA SER A 114 -7.93 17.70 -3.33
C SER A 114 -7.16 19.01 -3.24
N ALA A 115 -7.80 20.05 -2.74
CA ALA A 115 -7.17 21.34 -2.50
C ALA A 115 -6.45 21.33 -1.13
N GLY A 116 -5.27 20.72 -1.05
CA GLY A 116 -4.50 20.65 0.19
C GLY A 116 -4.20 19.22 0.67
N ALA A 117 -4.33 18.97 1.97
CA ALA A 117 -4.11 17.63 2.52
C ALA A 117 -5.19 16.65 2.05
N ILE A 118 -4.82 15.38 1.89
CA ILE A 118 -5.74 14.28 1.60
C ILE A 118 -5.95 13.52 2.91
N GLU A 119 -7.20 13.47 3.38
CA GLU A 119 -7.55 12.82 4.63
C GLU A 119 -8.70 11.84 4.45
N ILE A 120 -8.57 10.66 5.04
CA ILE A 120 -9.59 9.62 5.06
C ILE A 120 -9.59 8.87 6.39
N THR A 121 -10.71 8.24 6.70
CA THR A 121 -10.80 7.17 7.69
C THR A 121 -10.84 5.83 6.97
N LEU A 122 -9.84 4.98 7.17
CA LEU A 122 -9.80 3.62 6.64
C LEU A 122 -10.38 2.66 7.67
N ALA A 123 -11.36 1.85 7.29
CA ALA A 123 -12.05 0.94 8.18
C ALA A 123 -12.37 -0.40 7.51
N LEU A 124 -12.63 -1.43 8.29
CA LEU A 124 -13.32 -2.63 7.83
C LEU A 124 -14.83 -2.41 7.83
N ASP A 125 -15.53 -3.21 7.04
CA ASP A 125 -16.99 -3.21 7.07
C ASP A 125 -17.51 -3.48 8.50
N GLY A 126 -18.51 -2.68 8.93
CA GLY A 126 -19.11 -2.77 10.25
C GLY A 126 -18.31 -2.13 11.39
N GLN A 127 -17.11 -1.61 11.18
CA GLN A 127 -16.40 -0.85 12.22
C GLN A 127 -17.05 0.53 12.41
N ARG A 128 -17.14 0.98 13.67
CA ARG A 128 -17.61 2.33 14.00
C ARG A 128 -16.53 3.33 13.62
N THR A 129 -16.88 4.28 12.77
CA THR A 129 -15.99 5.35 12.31
C THR A 129 -16.35 6.68 12.98
N PRO A 130 -15.37 7.54 13.29
CA PRO A 130 -15.64 8.91 13.72
C PRO A 130 -16.30 9.71 12.61
N ASP A 131 -17.15 10.67 13.00
CA ASP A 131 -17.80 11.58 12.05
C ASP A 131 -16.82 12.59 11.45
N GLY A 132 -17.15 13.09 10.26
CA GLY A 132 -16.53 14.27 9.65
C GLY A 132 -15.41 14.02 8.65
N ARG A 133 -14.95 12.79 8.47
CA ARG A 133 -13.99 12.41 7.41
C ARG A 133 -14.62 11.44 6.41
N GLU A 134 -14.11 11.45 5.19
CA GLU A 134 -14.49 10.44 4.19
C GLU A 134 -14.05 9.05 4.68
N VAL A 135 -14.98 8.10 4.66
CA VAL A 135 -14.73 6.72 5.08
C VAL A 135 -14.46 5.86 3.86
N VAL A 136 -13.35 5.13 3.90
CA VAL A 136 -12.96 4.14 2.89
C VAL A 136 -13.00 2.76 3.53
N ILE A 137 -13.77 1.85 2.95
CA ILE A 137 -13.87 0.48 3.44
C ILE A 137 -12.82 -0.40 2.77
N SER A 138 -11.95 -0.99 3.58
CA SER A 138 -10.96 -1.96 3.12
C SER A 138 -11.56 -3.37 3.05
N PRO A 139 -11.36 -4.12 1.96
CA PRO A 139 -11.78 -5.52 1.87
C PRO A 139 -10.87 -6.47 2.66
N SER A 140 -9.76 -5.97 3.21
CA SER A 140 -8.80 -6.76 3.99
C SER A 140 -8.38 -6.02 5.26
N GLN A 141 -8.09 -6.81 6.31
CA GLN A 141 -7.65 -6.31 7.61
C GLN A 141 -6.29 -5.61 7.53
N THR A 142 -5.40 -6.09 6.67
CA THR A 142 -4.04 -5.59 6.52
C THR A 142 -3.78 -5.09 5.10
N GLY A 143 -2.79 -4.22 4.96
CA GLY A 143 -2.37 -3.69 3.67
C GLY A 143 -1.32 -2.60 3.81
N ILE A 144 -1.20 -1.77 2.77
CA ILE A 144 -0.20 -0.70 2.71
C ILE A 144 -0.88 0.59 2.25
N ALA A 145 -0.69 1.68 3.02
CA ALA A 145 -0.95 3.03 2.56
C ALA A 145 0.36 3.69 2.11
N LEU A 146 0.32 4.38 0.98
CA LEU A 146 1.48 4.94 0.32
C LEU A 146 1.20 6.38 -0.10
N VAL A 147 1.98 7.32 0.42
CA VAL A 147 2.02 8.70 -0.05
C VAL A 147 3.21 8.87 -0.98
N ARG A 148 3.01 9.57 -2.09
CA ARG A 148 4.05 9.91 -3.06
C ARG A 148 4.07 11.42 -3.26
N ARG A 149 5.26 12.03 -3.30
CA ARG A 149 5.46 13.45 -3.60
C ARG A 149 6.54 13.61 -4.66
N LEU A 150 6.34 14.46 -5.64
CA LEU A 150 7.37 14.75 -6.63
C LEU A 150 8.54 15.48 -5.97
N ALA A 151 9.73 14.89 -6.07
CA ALA A 151 10.96 15.35 -5.45
C ALA A 151 12.17 14.95 -6.32
N PRO A 152 12.36 15.57 -7.50
CA PRO A 152 13.34 15.12 -8.48
C PRO A 152 14.79 15.35 -8.05
N ASP A 153 15.04 16.27 -7.12
CA ASP A 153 16.36 16.59 -6.61
C ASP A 153 16.44 16.52 -5.09
N GLN A 154 17.63 16.69 -4.53
CA GLN A 154 17.87 16.60 -3.09
C GLN A 154 17.19 17.75 -2.31
N ALA A 155 17.10 18.94 -2.87
CA ALA A 155 16.44 20.06 -2.21
C ALA A 155 14.94 19.82 -2.08
N ARG A 156 14.30 19.37 -3.17
CA ARG A 156 12.88 18.97 -3.17
C ARG A 156 12.63 17.76 -2.26
N PHE A 157 13.54 16.79 -2.23
CA PHE A 157 13.42 15.65 -1.31
C PHE A 157 13.45 16.09 0.17
N ASN A 158 14.37 16.99 0.53
CA ASN A 158 14.44 17.52 1.89
C ASN A 158 13.15 18.30 2.26
N ALA A 159 12.64 19.12 1.34
CA ALA A 159 11.37 19.83 1.53
C ALA A 159 10.19 18.85 1.65
N ALA A 160 10.13 17.80 0.84
CA ALA A 160 9.10 16.77 0.91
C ALA A 160 9.15 16.00 2.26
N THR A 161 10.35 15.75 2.79
CA THR A 161 10.53 15.13 4.11
C THR A 161 9.97 16.03 5.23
N VAL A 162 10.18 17.34 5.14
CA VAL A 162 9.59 18.30 6.10
C VAL A 162 8.06 18.30 6.01
N ALA A 163 7.50 18.34 4.81
CA ALA A 163 6.05 18.26 4.61
C ALA A 163 5.47 16.93 5.13
N ALA A 164 6.18 15.83 4.89
CA ALA A 164 5.79 14.49 5.30
C ALA A 164 5.78 14.28 6.83
N ALA A 165 6.40 15.17 7.61
CA ALA A 165 6.24 15.17 9.08
C ALA A 165 4.78 15.40 9.52
N GLY A 166 3.94 15.96 8.64
CA GLY A 166 2.50 16.10 8.86
C GLY A 166 1.65 14.93 8.36
N ASP A 167 2.25 13.85 7.84
CA ASP A 167 1.53 12.65 7.43
C ASP A 167 1.11 11.84 8.67
N ILE A 168 -0.09 11.28 8.62
CA ILE A 168 -0.68 10.52 9.73
C ILE A 168 -1.06 9.12 9.26
N CYS A 169 -0.73 8.15 10.07
CA CYS A 169 -1.28 6.81 10.05
C CYS A 169 -1.39 6.38 11.52
N ALA A 170 -2.58 6.51 12.09
CA ALA A 170 -2.83 6.30 13.51
C ALA A 170 -4.29 5.86 13.74
N PRO A 171 -4.63 5.27 14.91
CA PRO A 171 -6.02 4.99 15.25
C PRO A 171 -6.91 6.22 15.06
N ALA A 172 -8.07 6.03 14.45
CA ALA A 172 -9.05 7.08 14.26
C ALA A 172 -9.77 7.36 15.59
N SER A 173 -9.65 8.59 16.07
CA SER A 173 -10.30 9.10 17.30
C SER A 173 -11.45 10.02 16.94
#